data_3d23e11e7c66911c07697705516a90c0
#
_entry.id   3d23e11e7c66911c07697705516a90c0
#
_cell.length_a   1.000
_cell.length_b   1.000
_cell.length_c   1.000
_cell.angle_alpha   90.00
_cell.angle_beta   90.00
_cell.angle_gamma   90.00
#
_symmetry.space_group_name_H-M   'P 1'
#
loop_
_entity.id
_entity.type
_entity.pdbx_description
1 polymer ?
#
loop_
_entity_poly.entity_id
_entity_poly.type
_entity_poly.pdbx_seq_one_letter_code
_entity_poly.pdbx_strand_id
1 'polypeptide(L)'
;MRPTAFGWIDHDASTAPEWDRAQVCRLARRLGYRVVWPDERSVLPVADQARDAEADVVILPAPHHLGPLELNRVMDIADVETVLPRFSFARWHRAGAVR
;
A
#
# COMPACT_ATOMS: atom_id res chain seq x y z
N MET A 1 5.25 -2.32 19.55
CA MET A 1 4.72 -1.35 18.58
C MET A 1 4.44 -2.05 17.25
N ARG A 2 3.27 -1.84 16.68
CA ARG A 2 2.91 -2.49 15.43
C ARG A 2 3.47 -1.73 14.24
N PRO A 3 3.90 -2.45 13.19
CA PRO A 3 4.32 -1.79 11.96
C PRO A 3 3.14 -1.09 11.28
N THR A 4 3.45 -0.18 10.36
CA THR A 4 2.47 0.68 9.74
C THR A 4 2.15 0.21 8.33
N ALA A 5 0.84 0.13 8.03
CA ALA A 5 0.34 -0.10 6.69
C ALA A 5 -0.28 1.19 6.16
N PHE A 6 0.06 1.54 4.93
CA PHE A 6 -0.56 2.65 4.23
C PHE A 6 -1.64 2.08 3.32
N GLY A 7 -2.91 2.36 3.63
CA GLY A 7 -4.01 1.91 2.80
C GLY A 7 -4.16 2.82 1.59
N TRP A 8 -4.33 2.24 0.41
CA TRP A 8 -4.49 3.02 -0.81
C TRP A 8 -5.64 2.47 -1.64
N ILE A 9 -6.55 3.33 -2.03
CA ILE A 9 -7.68 3.00 -2.91
C ILE A 9 -7.68 4.01 -4.05
N ASP A 10 -7.64 3.51 -5.28
CA ASP A 10 -7.85 4.35 -6.45
C ASP A 10 -9.35 4.48 -6.63
N HIS A 11 -9.90 5.66 -6.32
CA HIS A 11 -11.34 5.87 -6.38
C HIS A 11 -11.89 5.78 -7.79
N ASP A 12 -11.05 5.95 -8.81
CA ASP A 12 -11.48 5.75 -10.20
C ASP A 12 -11.62 4.28 -10.55
N ALA A 13 -10.89 3.41 -9.84
CA ALA A 13 -10.93 1.97 -10.07
C ALA A 13 -11.93 1.26 -9.17
N SER A 14 -12.27 1.84 -8.03
CA SER A 14 -13.14 1.20 -7.04
C SER A 14 -14.60 1.43 -7.35
N THR A 15 -15.41 0.37 -7.33
CA THR A 15 -16.86 0.47 -7.45
C THR A 15 -17.54 0.51 -6.08
N ALA A 16 -16.81 0.23 -5.01
CA ALA A 16 -17.35 0.24 -3.65
C ALA A 16 -16.25 0.65 -2.68
N PRO A 17 -15.91 1.96 -2.62
CA PRO A 17 -14.77 2.41 -1.82
C PRO A 17 -14.86 2.06 -0.33
N GLU A 18 -16.06 2.14 0.25
CA GLU A 18 -16.21 1.83 1.67
C GLU A 18 -15.99 0.35 1.96
N TRP A 19 -16.45 -0.50 1.05
CA TRP A 19 -16.20 -1.94 1.16
C TRP A 19 -14.72 -2.23 1.03
N ASP A 20 -14.07 -1.62 0.04
CA ASP A 20 -12.64 -1.81 -0.19
C ASP A 20 -11.84 -1.36 1.04
N ARG A 21 -12.21 -0.23 1.63
CA ARG A 21 -11.55 0.28 2.82
C ARG A 21 -11.67 -0.71 3.98
N ALA A 22 -12.86 -1.26 4.17
CA ALA A 22 -13.08 -2.24 5.24
C ALA A 22 -12.24 -3.50 5.03
N GLN A 23 -12.12 -3.95 3.78
CA GLN A 23 -11.32 -5.14 3.46
C GLN A 23 -9.83 -4.89 3.68
N VAL A 24 -9.33 -3.72 3.31
CA VAL A 24 -7.94 -3.34 3.59
C VAL A 24 -7.67 -3.34 5.08
N CYS A 25 -8.57 -2.74 5.87
CA CYS A 25 -8.42 -2.71 7.32
C CYS A 25 -8.43 -4.11 7.93
N ARG A 26 -9.29 -4.99 7.42
CA ARG A 26 -9.36 -6.36 7.90
C ARG A 26 -8.06 -7.11 7.63
N LEU A 27 -7.53 -6.97 6.41
CA LEU A 27 -6.27 -7.62 6.07
C LEU A 27 -5.12 -7.08 6.94
N ALA A 28 -5.05 -5.76 7.09
CA ALA A 28 -4.02 -5.14 7.91
C ALA A 28 -4.06 -5.67 9.34
N ARG A 29 -5.25 -5.78 9.91
CA ARG A 29 -5.40 -6.30 11.28
C ARG A 29 -4.92 -7.74 11.36
N ARG A 30 -5.27 -8.55 10.36
CA ARG A 30 -4.86 -9.96 10.34
C ARG A 30 -3.35 -10.09 10.26
N LEU A 31 -2.70 -9.21 9.50
CA LEU A 31 -1.25 -9.23 9.33
C LEU A 31 -0.50 -8.50 10.45
N GLY A 32 -1.21 -7.85 11.35
CA GLY A 32 -0.60 -7.20 12.51
C GLY A 32 -0.15 -5.76 12.26
N TYR A 33 -0.73 -5.09 11.26
CA TYR A 33 -0.37 -3.71 10.93
C TYR A 33 -1.36 -2.71 11.52
N ARG A 34 -0.84 -1.52 11.78
CA ARG A 34 -1.65 -0.34 12.08
C ARG A 34 -1.85 0.43 10.77
N VAL A 35 -3.09 0.78 10.44
CA VAL A 35 -3.41 1.39 9.15
C VAL A 35 -3.41 2.90 9.25
N VAL A 36 -2.80 3.54 8.25
CA VAL A 36 -2.84 4.97 8.03
C VAL A 36 -3.40 5.20 6.63
N TRP A 37 -4.26 6.19 6.47
CA TRP A 37 -4.87 6.51 5.19
C TRP A 37 -4.32 7.83 4.66
N PRO A 38 -4.31 8.03 3.33
CA PRO A 38 -3.82 9.28 2.75
C PRO A 38 -4.67 10.48 3.15
N ASP A 39 -4.04 11.64 3.20
CA ASP A 39 -4.74 12.90 3.27
C ASP A 39 -5.40 13.14 1.91
N GLU A 40 -6.72 13.30 1.90
CA GLU A 40 -7.48 13.45 0.66
C GLU A 40 -7.08 14.70 -0.13
N ARG A 41 -6.46 15.66 0.53
CA ARG A 41 -6.03 16.89 -0.12
C ARG A 41 -4.63 16.81 -0.69
N SER A 42 -3.92 15.72 -0.42
CA SER A 42 -2.56 15.57 -0.91
C SER A 42 -2.55 15.30 -2.41
N VAL A 43 -1.64 15.97 -3.12
CA VAL A 43 -1.41 15.74 -4.55
C VAL A 43 -0.11 14.99 -4.79
N LEU A 44 0.54 14.54 -3.72
CA LEU A 44 1.79 13.80 -3.84
C LEU A 44 1.55 12.41 -4.43
N PRO A 45 2.53 11.87 -5.18
CA PRO A 45 2.45 10.48 -5.60
C PRO A 45 2.33 9.53 -4.42
N VAL A 46 1.71 8.38 -4.64
CA VAL A 46 1.45 7.42 -3.57
C VAL A 46 2.73 6.99 -2.86
N ALA A 47 3.83 6.80 -3.61
CA ALA A 47 5.10 6.39 -3.00
C ALA A 47 5.60 7.44 -2.01
N ASP A 48 5.47 8.73 -2.36
CA ASP A 48 5.91 9.80 -1.48
C ASP A 48 5.05 9.87 -0.22
N GLN A 49 3.74 9.68 -0.36
CA GLN A 49 2.85 9.67 0.79
C GLN A 49 3.14 8.49 1.72
N ALA A 50 3.40 7.32 1.14
CA ALA A 50 3.74 6.13 1.94
C ALA A 50 5.06 6.32 2.68
N ARG A 51 6.04 6.95 2.03
CA ARG A 51 7.32 7.24 2.65
C ARG A 51 7.16 8.21 3.82
N ASP A 52 6.37 9.26 3.60
CA ASP A 52 6.14 10.26 4.65
C ASP A 52 5.42 9.65 5.86
N ALA A 53 4.58 8.65 5.63
CA ALA A 53 3.90 7.92 6.69
C ALA A 53 4.80 6.87 7.34
N GLU A 54 6.02 6.69 6.83
CA GLU A 54 6.95 5.67 7.29
C GLU A 54 6.31 4.28 7.24
N ALA A 55 5.63 4.01 6.14
CA ALA A 55 4.89 2.75 5.98
C ALA A 55 5.83 1.59 5.70
N ASP A 56 5.56 0.46 6.33
CA ASP A 56 6.26 -0.78 6.08
C ASP A 56 5.64 -1.54 4.92
N VAL A 57 4.34 -1.31 4.69
CA VAL A 57 3.59 -1.97 3.63
C VAL A 57 2.53 -1.01 3.10
N VAL A 58 2.22 -1.15 1.80
CA VAL A 58 1.07 -0.51 1.18
C VAL A 58 0.05 -1.61 0.90
N ILE A 59 -1.18 -1.42 1.35
CA ILE A 59 -2.23 -2.43 1.14
C ILE A 59 -3.28 -1.88 0.18
N LEU A 60 -3.56 -2.65 -0.86
CA LEU A 60 -4.49 -2.30 -1.94
C LEU A 60 -5.67 -3.27 -1.93
N PRO A 61 -6.87 -2.82 -2.33
CA PRO A 61 -8.00 -3.75 -2.52
C PRO A 61 -7.69 -4.80 -3.59
N ALA A 62 -7.00 -4.42 -4.65
CA ALA A 62 -6.63 -5.29 -5.76
C ALA A 62 -5.40 -4.71 -6.45
N PRO A 63 -4.65 -5.52 -7.20
CA PRO A 63 -3.40 -5.05 -7.82
C PRO A 63 -3.56 -3.84 -8.74
N HIS A 64 -4.71 -3.73 -9.42
CA HIS A 64 -4.91 -2.67 -10.41
C HIS A 64 -5.14 -1.28 -9.81
N HIS A 65 -5.15 -1.16 -8.48
CA HIS A 65 -5.25 0.15 -7.83
C HIS A 65 -3.95 0.95 -7.92
N LEU A 66 -2.87 0.33 -8.39
CA LEU A 66 -1.65 1.03 -8.76
C LEU A 66 -1.27 0.67 -10.18
N GLY A 67 -0.88 1.66 -10.96
CA GLY A 67 -0.28 1.39 -12.26
C GLY A 67 1.12 0.78 -12.10
N PRO A 68 1.69 0.23 -13.18
CA PRO A 68 3.01 -0.44 -13.09
C PRO A 68 4.12 0.46 -12.58
N LEU A 69 4.17 1.72 -13.01
CA LEU A 69 5.20 2.64 -12.57
C LEU A 69 5.04 3.00 -11.11
N GLU A 70 3.80 3.22 -10.68
CA GLU A 70 3.53 3.54 -9.28
C GLU A 70 3.86 2.37 -8.38
N LEU A 71 3.47 1.17 -8.79
CA LEU A 71 3.78 -0.05 -8.05
C LEU A 71 5.28 -0.20 -7.87
N ASN A 72 6.02 0.01 -8.96
CA ASN A 72 7.47 -0.11 -8.92
C ASN A 72 8.09 0.90 -7.95
N ARG A 73 7.60 2.13 -7.95
CA ARG A 73 8.10 3.16 -7.03
C ARG A 73 7.77 2.84 -5.57
N VAL A 74 6.57 2.32 -5.32
CA VAL A 74 6.19 1.92 -3.97
C VAL A 74 7.09 0.80 -3.47
N MET A 75 7.40 -0.16 -4.34
CA MET A 75 8.25 -1.30 -3.96
C MET A 75 9.69 -0.92 -3.68
N ASP A 76 10.11 0.29 -4.02
CA ASP A 76 11.42 0.80 -3.59
C ASP A 76 11.46 1.09 -2.09
N ILE A 77 10.32 1.29 -1.46
CA ILE A 77 10.26 1.74 -0.07
C ILE A 77 9.45 0.85 0.85
N ALA A 78 8.57 0.01 0.31
CA ALA A 78 7.64 -0.79 1.12
C ALA A 78 7.25 -2.06 0.41
N ASP A 79 6.79 -3.04 1.20
CA ASP A 79 6.13 -4.20 0.64
C ASP A 79 4.73 -3.81 0.16
N VAL A 80 4.13 -4.63 -0.70
CA VAL A 80 2.77 -4.40 -1.18
C VAL A 80 1.95 -5.66 -0.96
N GLU A 81 0.75 -5.48 -0.40
CA GLU A 81 -0.20 -6.56 -0.18
C GLU A 81 -1.51 -6.21 -0.84
N THR A 82 -2.18 -7.18 -1.42
CA THR A 82 -3.50 -6.95 -2.02
C THR A 82 -4.53 -7.88 -1.37
N VAL A 83 -5.80 -7.41 -1.37
CA VAL A 83 -6.87 -8.15 -0.74
C VAL A 83 -7.44 -9.23 -1.66
N LEU A 84 -7.81 -8.85 -2.90
CA LEU A 84 -8.45 -9.76 -3.83
C LEU A 84 -8.09 -9.39 -5.28
N PRO A 85 -7.40 -10.26 -6.01
CA PRO A 85 -6.79 -11.49 -5.51
C PRO A 85 -5.71 -11.20 -4.47
N ARG A 86 -5.46 -12.16 -3.60
CA ARG A 86 -4.51 -12.01 -2.50
C ARG A 86 -3.08 -12.22 -3.01
N PHE A 87 -2.32 -11.14 -3.12
CA PHE A 87 -0.93 -11.15 -3.55
C PHE A 87 -0.06 -10.45 -2.52
N SER A 88 1.19 -10.86 -2.44
CA SER A 88 2.22 -10.23 -1.63
C SER A 88 3.42 -9.95 -2.53
N PHE A 89 3.86 -8.70 -2.54
CA PHE A 89 5.05 -8.28 -3.29
C PHE A 89 6.06 -7.73 -2.31
N ALA A 90 7.21 -8.37 -2.24
CA ALA A 90 8.27 -7.91 -1.36
C ALA A 90 8.96 -6.68 -1.95
N ARG A 91 9.34 -5.77 -1.07
CA ARG A 91 10.12 -4.59 -1.43
C ARG A 91 11.39 -5.00 -2.18
N TRP A 92 11.78 -4.16 -3.16
CA TRP A 92 13.00 -4.43 -3.91
C TRP A 92 14.23 -4.40 -3.03
N HIS A 93 15.12 -5.37 -3.25
CA HIS A 93 16.47 -5.32 -2.67
C HIS A 93 17.37 -4.57 -3.63
N ARG A 94 18.10 -3.61 -3.10
CA ARG A 94 19.10 -2.92 -3.90
C ARG A 94 20.37 -3.77 -3.91
N ALA A 95 20.80 -4.18 -5.10
CA ALA A 95 21.97 -5.03 -5.25
C ALA A 95 23.19 -4.40 -4.58
N GLY A 96 23.37 -3.09 -4.72
CA GLY A 96 24.49 -2.40 -4.10
C GLY A 96 24.42 -2.35 -2.59
N ALA A 97 23.24 -2.44 -2.02
CA ALA A 97 23.06 -2.38 -0.57
C ALA A 97 23.37 -3.72 0.10
N VAL A 98 23.47 -4.77 -0.67
CA VAL A 98 23.70 -6.12 -0.15
C VAL A 98 25.17 -6.35 0.17
N ARG A 99 26.04 -5.56 -0.39
CA ARG A 99 27.48 -5.74 -0.22
C ARG A 99 28.01 -5.04 0.99
#